data_a6f91686383d630efe03a8337a444ed4
#
_entry.id   a6f91686383d630efe03a8337a444ed4
#
_cell.length_a   1.000
_cell.length_b   1.000
_cell.length_c   1.000
_cell.angle_alpha   90.00
_cell.angle_beta   90.00
_cell.angle_gamma   90.00
#
_symmetry.space_group_name_H-M   'P 1'
#
loop_
_entity.id
_entity.type
_entity.pdbx_description
1 polymer ?
#
loop_
_entity_poly.entity_id
_entity_poly.type
_entity_poly.pdbx_seq_one_letter_code
_entity_poly.pdbx_strand_id
1 'polypeptide(L)'
;MTEMECREFLARSSLGRLACARENEPYIVPIYFAYVPDHLYGFSTFGQKIEWMRSNPRVSVESDEVLNHSHWKSVIVSGRYEELPDEPKYQTERDQARMLLEKRFLWWQTAYAAMQLRRRQTHPTRHLVVPPLFYCIHIEGMTGRKAAPDSVEGRVGFEGELT
;
A
#
# COMPACT_ATOMS: atom_id res chain seq x y z
N MET A 1 14.29 12.23 0.84
CA MET A 1 13.95 11.67 2.16
C MET A 1 15.01 10.65 2.52
N THR A 2 15.38 10.58 3.80
CA THR A 2 16.22 9.50 4.34
C THR A 2 15.41 8.21 4.43
N GLU A 3 16.06 7.06 4.60
CA GLU A 3 15.36 5.79 4.82
C GLU A 3 14.45 5.83 6.04
N MET A 4 14.90 6.44 7.14
CA MET A 4 14.08 6.60 8.34
C MET A 4 12.82 7.42 8.08
N GLU A 5 12.92 8.53 7.35
CA GLU A 5 11.77 9.34 6.96
C GLU A 5 10.79 8.55 6.07
N CYS A 6 11.29 7.68 5.19
CA CYS A 6 10.45 6.80 4.38
C CYS A 6 9.70 5.77 5.25
N ARG A 7 10.40 5.15 6.20
CA ARG A 7 9.81 4.19 7.16
C ARG A 7 8.73 4.84 8.03
N GLU A 8 8.98 6.04 8.55
CA GLU A 8 8.00 6.81 9.32
C GLU A 8 6.77 7.20 8.48
N PHE A 9 6.98 7.56 7.21
CA PHE A 9 5.90 7.87 6.30
C PHE A 9 5.04 6.64 6.04
N LEU A 10 5.63 5.49 5.68
CA LEU A 10 4.92 4.24 5.46
C LEU A 10 4.18 3.75 6.70
N ALA A 11 4.76 3.96 7.89
CA ALA A 11 4.13 3.60 9.16
C ALA A 11 2.79 4.32 9.40
N ARG A 12 2.60 5.50 8.84
CA ARG A 12 1.35 6.28 8.91
C ARG A 12 0.45 6.09 7.69
N SER A 13 1.03 5.67 6.57
CA SER A 13 0.31 5.43 5.32
C SER A 13 -0.45 4.12 5.36
N SER A 14 -1.50 4.05 4.56
CA SER A 14 -2.37 2.88 4.49
C SER A 14 -2.92 2.64 3.09
N LEU A 15 -2.87 3.65 2.23
CA LEU A 15 -3.26 3.59 0.82
C LEU A 15 -2.01 3.74 -0.03
N GLY A 16 -1.89 2.89 -1.03
CA GLY A 16 -0.83 2.97 -2.03
C GLY A 16 -1.30 2.49 -3.39
N ARG A 17 -0.43 2.59 -4.36
CA ARG A 17 -0.63 2.09 -5.73
C ARG A 17 0.36 0.98 -5.96
N LEU A 18 -0.16 -0.25 -6.07
CA LEU A 18 0.62 -1.42 -6.41
C LEU A 18 0.83 -1.46 -7.92
N ALA A 19 2.07 -1.55 -8.34
CA ALA A 19 2.48 -1.83 -9.70
C ALA A 19 3.02 -3.26 -9.80
N CYS A 20 2.49 -4.04 -10.73
CA CYS A 20 3.00 -5.35 -11.12
C CYS A 20 3.05 -5.45 -12.64
N ALA A 21 3.75 -6.43 -13.17
CA ALA A 21 3.87 -6.63 -14.61
C ALA A 21 3.89 -8.11 -14.98
N ARG A 22 3.30 -8.44 -16.13
CA ARG A 22 3.38 -9.74 -16.76
C ARG A 22 3.68 -9.54 -18.24
N GLU A 23 4.67 -10.27 -18.77
CA GLU A 23 5.05 -10.21 -20.21
C GLU A 23 5.32 -8.79 -20.71
N ASN A 24 5.98 -7.96 -19.88
CA ASN A 24 6.25 -6.53 -20.12
C ASN A 24 5.02 -5.61 -20.13
N GLU A 25 3.83 -6.12 -19.81
CA GLU A 25 2.64 -5.31 -19.65
C GLU A 25 2.52 -4.83 -18.20
N PRO A 26 2.55 -3.51 -17.94
CA PRO A 26 2.40 -2.97 -16.60
C PRO A 26 0.92 -2.91 -16.19
N TYR A 27 0.67 -3.12 -14.90
CA TYR A 27 -0.65 -3.00 -14.28
C TYR A 27 -0.55 -2.29 -12.95
N ILE A 28 -1.36 -1.25 -12.74
CA ILE A 28 -1.36 -0.44 -11.52
C ILE A 28 -2.75 -0.41 -10.93
N VAL A 29 -2.85 -0.66 -9.62
CA VAL A 29 -4.10 -0.63 -8.88
C VAL A 29 -3.92 -0.04 -7.49
N PRO A 30 -4.92 0.67 -6.94
CA PRO A 30 -4.89 1.07 -5.55
C PRO A 30 -4.99 -0.17 -4.65
N ILE A 31 -4.23 -0.14 -3.58
CA ILE A 31 -4.28 -1.13 -2.51
C ILE A 31 -4.28 -0.44 -1.15
N TYR A 32 -4.88 -1.10 -0.18
CA TYR A 32 -4.63 -0.77 1.21
C TYR A 32 -3.60 -1.74 1.77
N PHE A 33 -2.74 -1.23 2.63
CA PHE A 33 -1.69 -2.02 3.26
C PHE A 33 -1.48 -1.65 4.73
N ALA A 34 -0.87 -2.56 5.46
CA ALA A 34 -0.30 -2.32 6.77
C ALA A 34 1.21 -2.50 6.69
N TYR A 35 1.96 -1.44 7.08
CA TYR A 35 3.41 -1.48 7.13
C TYR A 35 3.89 -1.97 8.49
N VAL A 36 4.88 -2.85 8.48
CA VAL A 36 5.80 -3.15 9.58
C VAL A 36 7.23 -3.11 9.02
N PRO A 37 8.28 -3.04 9.84
CA PRO A 37 9.65 -3.06 9.32
C PRO A 37 9.84 -4.20 8.31
N ASP A 38 10.32 -3.81 7.11
CA ASP A 38 10.65 -4.68 5.98
C ASP A 38 9.47 -5.42 5.29
N HIS A 39 8.21 -5.13 5.70
CA HIS A 39 7.03 -5.81 5.13
C HIS A 39 5.84 -4.87 4.92
N LEU A 40 5.11 -5.11 3.82
CA LEU A 40 3.77 -4.56 3.62
C LEU A 40 2.77 -5.74 3.58
N TYR A 41 1.84 -5.76 4.51
CA TYR A 41 0.75 -6.73 4.48
C TYR A 41 -0.45 -6.19 3.73
N GLY A 42 -1.03 -7.00 2.90
CA GLY A 42 -2.20 -6.66 2.11
C GLY A 42 -3.26 -7.75 2.13
N PHE A 43 -4.44 -7.35 1.71
CA PHE A 43 -5.60 -8.22 1.58
C PHE A 43 -6.20 -8.06 0.19
N SER A 44 -6.65 -9.14 -0.40
CA SER A 44 -7.31 -9.14 -1.69
C SER A 44 -8.31 -10.29 -1.82
N THR A 45 -8.98 -10.30 -2.94
CA THR A 45 -9.64 -11.46 -3.51
C THR A 45 -8.93 -11.86 -4.78
N PHE A 46 -9.12 -13.11 -5.21
CA PHE A 46 -8.56 -13.58 -6.47
C PHE A 46 -8.98 -12.68 -7.64
N GLY A 47 -8.03 -12.34 -8.50
CA GLY A 47 -8.22 -11.48 -9.67
C GLY A 47 -6.89 -11.18 -10.36
N GLN A 48 -6.94 -10.35 -11.41
CA GLN A 48 -5.82 -10.08 -12.31
C GLN A 48 -4.51 -9.75 -11.59
N LYS A 49 -4.52 -8.85 -10.59
CA LYS A 49 -3.29 -8.51 -9.86
C LYS A 49 -2.65 -9.71 -9.17
N ILE A 50 -3.48 -10.62 -8.60
CA ILE A 50 -2.98 -11.82 -7.91
C ILE A 50 -2.38 -12.80 -8.92
N GLU A 51 -3.03 -13.02 -10.06
CA GLU A 51 -2.50 -13.87 -11.12
C GLU A 51 -1.16 -13.34 -11.63
N TRP A 52 -1.05 -12.04 -11.81
CA TRP A 52 0.18 -11.41 -12.31
C TRP A 52 1.29 -11.48 -11.28
N MET A 53 1.01 -11.22 -10.01
CA MET A 53 1.99 -11.34 -8.94
C MET A 53 2.43 -12.77 -8.68
N ARG A 54 1.58 -13.77 -8.92
CA ARG A 54 1.96 -15.19 -8.90
C ARG A 54 2.93 -15.54 -10.02
N SER A 55 2.73 -14.99 -11.23
CA SER A 55 3.61 -15.24 -12.38
C SER A 55 4.91 -14.43 -12.29
N ASN A 56 4.85 -13.21 -11.78
CA ASN A 56 5.99 -12.33 -11.56
C ASN A 56 5.86 -11.66 -10.18
N PRO A 57 6.56 -12.16 -9.17
CA PRO A 57 6.41 -11.65 -7.82
C PRO A 57 7.11 -10.30 -7.57
N ARG A 58 7.85 -9.75 -8.53
CA ARG A 58 8.45 -8.43 -8.41
C ARG A 58 7.39 -7.35 -8.55
N VAL A 59 7.29 -6.50 -7.54
CA VAL A 59 6.29 -5.44 -7.45
C VAL A 59 6.90 -4.14 -6.94
N SER A 60 6.19 -3.05 -7.21
CA SER A 60 6.45 -1.78 -6.55
C SER A 60 5.17 -1.26 -5.92
N VAL A 61 5.29 -0.60 -4.78
CA VAL A 61 4.18 0.10 -4.13
C VAL A 61 4.58 1.54 -3.93
N GLU A 62 3.81 2.43 -4.49
CA GLU A 62 3.94 3.87 -4.28
C GLU A 62 2.88 4.31 -3.27
N SER A 63 3.26 5.21 -2.34
CA SER A 63 2.34 5.89 -1.44
C SER A 63 2.73 7.36 -1.34
N ASP A 64 1.75 8.24 -1.44
CA ASP A 64 1.95 9.67 -1.45
C ASP A 64 1.02 10.42 -0.49
N GLU A 65 1.44 11.62 -0.13
CA GLU A 65 0.65 12.64 0.55
C GLU A 65 0.87 13.94 -0.19
N VAL A 66 -0.17 14.46 -0.82
CA VAL A 66 -0.13 15.70 -1.61
C VAL A 66 -1.09 16.71 -1.01
N LEU A 67 -0.54 17.77 -0.40
CA LEU A 67 -1.32 18.90 0.10
C LEU A 67 -1.50 19.96 -0.99
N ASN A 68 -0.44 20.24 -1.75
CA ASN A 68 -0.44 21.14 -2.91
C ASN A 68 0.83 20.88 -3.75
N HIS A 69 1.00 21.64 -4.84
CA HIS A 69 2.12 21.47 -5.78
C HIS A 69 3.53 21.67 -5.18
N SER A 70 3.62 22.43 -4.08
CA SER A 70 4.89 22.72 -3.39
C SER A 70 5.02 22.00 -2.04
N HIS A 71 4.03 21.21 -1.64
CA HIS A 71 4.02 20.49 -0.36
C HIS A 71 3.49 19.07 -0.54
N TRP A 72 4.38 18.15 -0.72
CA TRP A 72 4.06 16.74 -0.95
C TRP A 72 5.20 15.82 -0.48
N LYS A 73 4.85 14.57 -0.25
CA LYS A 73 5.77 13.46 0.02
C LYS A 73 5.34 12.26 -0.81
N SER A 74 6.29 11.50 -1.31
CA SER A 74 6.04 10.23 -1.98
C SER A 74 7.14 9.23 -1.62
N VAL A 75 6.76 7.99 -1.36
CA VAL A 75 7.66 6.86 -1.11
C VAL A 75 7.32 5.75 -2.08
N ILE A 76 8.34 5.23 -2.73
CA ILE A 76 8.26 4.04 -3.58
C ILE A 76 9.00 2.90 -2.88
N VAL A 77 8.31 1.79 -2.69
CA VAL A 77 8.86 0.53 -2.23
C VAL A 77 9.02 -0.40 -3.42
N SER A 78 10.18 -1.03 -3.54
CA SER A 78 10.38 -2.18 -4.42
C SER A 78 10.44 -3.44 -3.57
N GLY A 79 9.82 -4.52 -4.02
CA GLY A 79 9.78 -5.72 -3.21
C GLY A 79 9.24 -6.94 -3.95
N ARG A 80 9.07 -8.00 -3.16
CA ARG A 80 8.64 -9.31 -3.65
C ARG A 80 7.35 -9.74 -2.96
N TYR A 81 6.36 -10.05 -3.78
CA TYR A 81 5.09 -10.61 -3.33
C TYR A 81 5.25 -12.05 -2.84
N GLU A 82 4.61 -12.36 -1.73
CA GLU A 82 4.38 -13.70 -1.22
C GLU A 82 2.93 -13.83 -0.75
N GLU A 83 2.27 -14.88 -1.21
CA GLU A 83 0.92 -15.22 -0.75
C GLU A 83 1.00 -15.93 0.59
N LEU A 84 0.07 -15.61 1.49
CA LEU A 84 -0.06 -16.23 2.79
C LEU A 84 -1.28 -17.17 2.78
N PRO A 85 -1.17 -18.39 2.25
CA PRO A 85 -2.28 -19.33 2.16
C PRO A 85 -2.73 -19.81 3.54
N ASP A 86 -3.94 -20.38 3.59
CA ASP A 86 -4.50 -20.94 4.85
C ASP A 86 -3.91 -22.31 5.17
N GLU A 87 -2.62 -22.28 5.50
CA GLU A 87 -1.82 -23.44 5.85
C GLU A 87 -1.12 -23.22 7.20
N PRO A 88 -0.86 -24.28 8.00
CA PRO A 88 -0.22 -24.14 9.31
C PRO A 88 1.09 -23.37 9.30
N LYS A 89 1.86 -23.50 8.22
CA LYS A 89 3.15 -22.83 8.02
C LYS A 89 3.01 -21.30 8.05
N TYR A 90 1.91 -20.75 7.54
CA TYR A 90 1.69 -19.31 7.40
C TYR A 90 0.77 -18.73 8.48
N GLN A 91 0.32 -19.54 9.44
CA GLN A 91 -0.72 -19.15 10.39
C GLN A 91 -0.32 -17.91 11.20
N THR A 92 0.90 -17.86 11.71
CA THR A 92 1.41 -16.73 12.50
C THR A 92 1.42 -15.42 11.70
N GLU A 93 1.92 -15.48 10.46
CA GLU A 93 1.99 -14.30 9.58
C GLU A 93 0.60 -13.84 9.13
N ARG A 94 -0.29 -14.78 8.86
CA ARG A 94 -1.70 -14.48 8.54
C ARG A 94 -2.42 -13.78 9.68
N ASP A 95 -2.24 -14.27 10.90
CA ASP A 95 -2.85 -13.66 12.09
C ASP A 95 -2.29 -12.27 12.34
N GLN A 96 -0.99 -12.08 12.15
CA GLN A 96 -0.36 -10.78 12.19
C GLN A 96 -0.90 -9.84 11.11
N ALA A 97 -0.97 -10.29 9.86
CA ALA A 97 -1.53 -9.51 8.75
C ALA A 97 -2.98 -9.10 9.04
N ARG A 98 -3.81 -10.04 9.49
CA ARG A 98 -5.20 -9.79 9.87
C ARG A 98 -5.29 -8.74 10.96
N MET A 99 -4.59 -8.92 12.07
CA MET A 99 -4.60 -8.01 13.21
C MET A 99 -4.18 -6.58 12.80
N LEU A 100 -3.15 -6.45 11.98
CA LEU A 100 -2.64 -5.15 11.53
C LEU A 100 -3.61 -4.44 10.57
N LEU A 101 -4.22 -5.19 9.67
CA LEU A 101 -5.20 -4.65 8.72
C LEU A 101 -6.52 -4.29 9.42
N GLU A 102 -6.99 -5.10 10.38
CA GLU A 102 -8.19 -4.83 11.16
C GLU A 102 -8.05 -3.59 12.04
N LYS A 103 -6.89 -3.36 12.66
CA LYS A 103 -6.64 -2.14 13.45
C LYS A 103 -6.70 -0.86 12.63
N ARG A 104 -6.43 -0.94 11.33
CA ARG A 104 -6.37 0.24 10.46
C ARG A 104 -7.67 0.51 9.72
N PHE A 105 -8.47 -0.52 9.40
CA PHE A 105 -9.66 -0.34 8.54
C PHE A 105 -10.76 -1.38 8.76
N LEU A 106 -11.93 -0.89 9.14
CA LEU A 106 -13.19 -1.66 9.03
C LEU A 106 -13.69 -1.77 7.57
N TRP A 107 -13.12 -0.99 6.62
CA TRP A 107 -13.63 -0.90 5.25
C TRP A 107 -13.51 -2.19 4.45
N TRP A 108 -12.50 -3.03 4.68
CA TRP A 108 -12.33 -4.29 3.98
C TRP A 108 -13.49 -5.25 4.28
N GLN A 109 -14.05 -5.21 5.48
CA GLN A 109 -15.25 -5.99 5.83
C GLN A 109 -16.43 -5.54 4.99
N THR A 110 -16.62 -4.23 4.83
CA THR A 110 -17.69 -3.66 4.01
C THR A 110 -17.48 -3.97 2.53
N ALA A 111 -16.26 -3.80 2.01
CA ALA A 111 -15.93 -4.12 0.62
C ALA A 111 -16.06 -5.62 0.33
N TYR A 112 -15.61 -6.47 1.26
CA TYR A 112 -15.76 -7.92 1.15
C TYR A 112 -17.23 -8.34 1.22
N ALA A 113 -18.01 -7.80 2.14
CA ALA A 113 -19.44 -8.06 2.24
C ALA A 113 -20.18 -7.60 0.98
N ALA A 114 -19.88 -6.41 0.46
CA ALA A 114 -20.47 -5.91 -0.79
C ALA A 114 -20.13 -6.79 -1.99
N MET A 115 -18.90 -7.28 -2.07
CA MET A 115 -18.47 -8.20 -3.13
C MET A 115 -19.17 -9.55 -3.02
N GLN A 116 -19.31 -10.11 -1.83
CA GLN A 116 -20.06 -11.35 -1.59
C GLN A 116 -21.53 -11.18 -1.99
N LEU A 117 -22.13 -10.04 -1.67
CA LEU A 117 -23.51 -9.72 -2.03
C LEU A 117 -23.67 -9.62 -3.54
N ARG A 118 -22.79 -8.92 -4.26
CA ARG A 118 -22.78 -8.82 -5.72
C ARG A 118 -22.68 -10.19 -6.38
N ARG A 119 -21.79 -11.07 -5.90
CA ARG A 119 -21.65 -12.44 -6.43
C ARG A 119 -22.90 -13.29 -6.23
N ARG A 120 -23.57 -13.17 -5.09
CA ARG A 120 -24.85 -13.85 -4.84
C ARG A 120 -25.92 -13.41 -5.83
N GLN A 121 -25.92 -12.13 -6.21
CA GLN A 121 -26.87 -11.58 -7.19
C GLN A 121 -26.58 -12.03 -8.62
N THR A 122 -25.30 -12.12 -9.02
CA THR A 122 -24.89 -12.48 -10.38
C THR A 122 -24.79 -13.99 -10.62
N HIS A 123 -24.58 -14.80 -9.57
CA HIS A 123 -24.46 -16.26 -9.64
C HIS A 123 -25.20 -16.95 -8.47
N PRO A 124 -26.53 -16.94 -8.47
CA PRO A 124 -27.33 -17.43 -7.33
C PRO A 124 -27.14 -18.92 -7.02
N THR A 125 -26.67 -19.72 -7.99
CA THR A 125 -26.43 -21.17 -7.83
C THR A 125 -25.01 -21.53 -7.36
N ARG A 126 -24.08 -20.59 -7.32
CA ARG A 126 -22.72 -20.80 -6.82
C ARG A 126 -22.52 -20.13 -5.46
N HIS A 127 -22.78 -20.86 -4.41
CA HIS A 127 -22.43 -20.47 -3.02
C HIS A 127 -20.91 -20.49 -2.74
N LEU A 128 -20.09 -20.11 -3.72
CA LEU A 128 -18.64 -20.03 -3.52
C LEU A 128 -18.31 -18.73 -2.76
N VAL A 129 -18.19 -18.86 -1.46
CA VAL A 129 -17.50 -17.86 -0.65
C VAL A 129 -16.06 -17.87 -1.13
N VAL A 130 -15.61 -16.76 -1.78
CA VAL A 130 -14.20 -16.60 -2.13
C VAL A 130 -13.48 -16.23 -0.85
N PRO A 131 -12.60 -17.09 -0.35
CA PRO A 131 -11.89 -16.79 0.87
C PRO A 131 -11.03 -15.53 0.67
N PRO A 132 -10.86 -14.73 1.72
CA PRO A 132 -9.91 -13.64 1.71
C PRO A 132 -8.50 -14.18 1.49
N LEU A 133 -7.76 -13.52 0.62
CA LEU A 133 -6.37 -13.81 0.34
C LEU A 133 -5.51 -12.76 1.03
N PHE A 134 -4.71 -13.19 1.99
CA PHE A 134 -3.68 -12.37 2.60
C PHE A 134 -2.37 -12.55 1.86
N TYR A 135 -1.59 -11.48 1.77
CA TYR A 135 -0.28 -11.51 1.16
C TYR A 135 0.68 -10.57 1.88
N CYS A 136 1.95 -10.83 1.70
CA CYS A 136 3.04 -10.00 2.14
C CYS A 136 3.82 -9.48 0.92
N ILE A 137 4.34 -8.27 1.00
CA ILE A 137 5.37 -7.76 0.12
C ILE A 137 6.61 -7.56 0.97
N HIS A 138 7.63 -8.39 0.75
CA HIS A 138 8.94 -8.24 1.36
C HIS A 138 9.65 -7.08 0.73
N ILE A 139 10.01 -6.06 1.51
CA ILE A 139 10.65 -4.84 1.03
C ILE A 139 12.12 -5.14 0.74
N GLU A 140 12.53 -4.98 -0.52
CA GLU A 140 13.91 -5.13 -0.97
C GLU A 140 14.63 -3.78 -1.05
N GLY A 141 13.86 -2.68 -1.16
CA GLY A 141 14.38 -1.33 -1.20
C GLY A 141 13.27 -0.28 -1.16
N MET A 142 13.64 0.93 -0.78
CA MET A 142 12.71 2.05 -0.79
C MET A 142 13.42 3.36 -1.15
N THR A 143 12.68 4.25 -1.80
CA THR A 143 13.12 5.61 -2.11
C THR A 143 12.01 6.58 -1.78
N GLY A 144 12.35 7.76 -1.30
CA GLY A 144 11.36 8.78 -0.99
C GLY A 144 11.77 10.16 -1.46
N ARG A 145 10.79 10.93 -1.89
CA ARG A 145 10.95 12.33 -2.25
C ARG A 145 9.94 13.20 -1.49
N LYS A 146 10.31 14.44 -1.25
CA LYS A 146 9.43 15.43 -0.66
C LYS A 146 9.72 16.80 -1.25
N ALA A 147 8.69 17.62 -1.35
CA ALA A 147 8.79 19.05 -1.47
C ALA A 147 8.11 19.67 -0.26
N ALA A 148 8.73 20.64 0.33
CA ALA A 148 8.15 21.51 1.35
C ALA A 148 8.50 22.95 0.98
N PRO A 149 7.62 23.92 1.23
CA PRO A 149 8.00 25.33 1.10
C PRO A 149 9.24 25.55 1.96
N ASP A 150 10.21 26.26 1.43
CA ASP A 150 11.31 26.75 2.25
C ASP A 150 10.72 27.47 3.44
N SER A 151 11.06 27.05 4.64
CA SER A 151 10.75 27.81 5.85
C SER A 151 11.35 29.18 5.65
N VAL A 152 10.52 30.21 5.59
CA VAL A 152 10.97 31.61 5.56
C VAL A 152 11.52 31.94 6.94
N GLU A 153 12.65 31.33 7.31
CA GLU A 153 13.49 31.80 8.38
C GLU A 153 14.55 32.71 7.79
N GLY A 154 14.40 34.01 8.05
CA GLY A 154 15.48 34.94 7.91
C GLY A 154 15.49 35.85 6.68
N ARG A 155 14.47 36.66 6.48
CA ARG A 155 14.65 37.99 5.86
C ARG A 155 13.86 39.04 6.65
N VAL A 156 14.33 39.28 7.86
CA VAL A 156 14.11 40.57 8.52
C VAL A 156 15.42 41.34 8.36
N GLY A 157 15.40 42.44 7.67
CA GLY A 157 16.52 43.32 7.57
C GLY A 157 16.69 44.02 6.22
N PHE A 158 15.76 44.91 5.87
CA PHE A 158 16.08 46.06 5.08
C PHE A 158 15.31 47.26 5.68
N GLU A 159 15.87 47.82 6.73
CA GLU A 159 15.62 49.23 7.06
C GLU A 159 16.36 50.06 6.03
N GLY A 160 15.61 50.62 5.10
CA GLY A 160 16.07 51.68 4.23
C GLY A 160 15.82 53.00 4.92
N GLU A 161 16.85 53.61 5.54
CA GLU A 161 16.83 55.01 5.88
C GLU A 161 16.73 55.83 4.60
N LEU A 162 15.65 56.62 4.52
CA LEU A 162 15.51 57.74 3.60
C LEU A 162 16.01 58.99 4.35
N THR A 163 17.10 59.50 3.89
CA THR A 163 17.49 60.88 4.03
C THR A 163 17.54 61.53 2.66
#